data_4f0afe36f454dce8e0cd5502fe49339c
#
_entry.id   4f0afe36f454dce8e0cd5502fe49339c
#
_cell.length_a   1.000
_cell.length_b   1.000
_cell.length_c   1.000
_cell.angle_alpha   90.00
_cell.angle_beta   90.00
_cell.angle_gamma   90.00
#
_symmetry.space_group_name_H-M   'P 1'
#
loop_
_entity.id
_entity.type
_entity.pdbx_description
1 polymer ?
#
loop_
_entity_poly.entity_id
_entity_poly.type
_entity_poly.pdbx_seq_one_letter_code
_entity_poly.pdbx_strand_id
1 'polypeptide(L)'
;MKMTKIYEGAHQWVMFGRDENKPDNIIDSNQYIVRTTNKCLLLEPGGTELFAPMMAAVLHHAPVDQITDLFASHQDPDVISSLGLWDQALSNAKLHAPALWEGYIRNFGCESIEYVPIPDNGETIKIESVELQIIPAHYLHSPCNFHIYDPQAKILMCGSVGSAFEAANAPVFVERFDVHVEKMRAYHQRMMPSNQAKRAWIDRVRNLDIDILAPQHGRMFKGDDVKRFLDWFDSLQVGTGV
;
A
#
# COMPACT_ATOMS: atom_id res chain seq x y z
N MET A 1 -3.68 -14.82 -9.41
CA MET A 1 -3.53 -13.39 -9.06
C MET A 1 -3.07 -12.63 -10.30
N LYS A 2 -3.72 -11.52 -10.62
CA LYS A 2 -3.39 -10.69 -11.79
C LYS A 2 -2.18 -9.80 -11.48
N MET A 3 -1.20 -9.77 -12.37
CA MET A 3 0.00 -8.96 -12.22
C MET A 3 0.01 -7.85 -13.27
N THR A 4 0.34 -6.63 -12.87
CA THR A 4 0.42 -5.48 -13.76
C THR A 4 1.70 -4.69 -13.48
N LYS A 5 2.60 -4.60 -14.45
CA LYS A 5 3.75 -3.71 -14.37
C LYS A 5 3.27 -2.28 -14.54
N ILE A 6 3.44 -1.44 -13.52
CA ILE A 6 2.98 -0.05 -13.50
C ILE A 6 4.10 0.96 -13.72
N TYR A 7 5.36 0.54 -13.55
CA TYR A 7 6.55 1.31 -13.89
C TYR A 7 7.70 0.39 -14.28
N GLU A 8 8.49 0.82 -15.26
CA GLU A 8 9.73 0.17 -15.71
C GLU A 8 10.77 1.22 -16.08
N GLY A 9 11.87 1.26 -15.35
CA GLY A 9 12.99 2.18 -15.53
C GLY A 9 14.25 1.62 -14.89
N ALA A 10 14.94 2.39 -14.05
CA ALA A 10 16.08 1.91 -13.27
C ALA A 10 15.69 0.80 -12.26
N HIS A 11 14.44 0.74 -11.91
CA HIS A 11 13.80 -0.32 -11.13
C HIS A 11 12.39 -0.56 -11.68
N GLN A 12 11.64 -1.49 -11.09
CA GLN A 12 10.29 -1.84 -11.53
C GLN A 12 9.31 -1.73 -10.37
N TRP A 13 8.08 -1.26 -10.67
CA TRP A 13 6.92 -1.45 -9.83
C TRP A 13 5.94 -2.42 -10.47
N VAL A 14 5.56 -3.44 -9.73
CA VAL A 14 4.54 -4.41 -10.13
C VAL A 14 3.43 -4.41 -9.10
N MET A 15 2.21 -4.24 -9.55
CA MET A 15 0.99 -4.41 -8.77
C MET A 15 0.53 -5.86 -8.88
N PHE A 16 0.21 -6.46 -7.76
CA PHE A 16 -0.53 -7.71 -7.66
C PHE A 16 -1.94 -7.36 -7.21
N GLY A 17 -2.86 -7.45 -8.13
CA GLY A 17 -4.25 -7.11 -7.85
C GLY A 17 -5.09 -8.36 -7.77
N ARG A 18 -6.13 -8.23 -7.07
CA ARG A 18 -7.34 -9.04 -6.95
C ARG A 18 -7.23 -10.47 -7.47
N ASP A 19 -7.45 -11.42 -6.60
CA ASP A 19 -7.56 -12.83 -6.96
C ASP A 19 -9.03 -13.14 -7.31
N GLU A 20 -9.29 -13.51 -8.57
CA GLU A 20 -10.63 -13.88 -9.04
C GLU A 20 -11.19 -15.13 -8.34
N ASN A 21 -10.33 -15.91 -7.68
CA ASN A 21 -10.73 -17.09 -6.91
C ASN A 21 -10.98 -16.81 -5.43
N LYS A 22 -10.76 -15.56 -4.99
CA LYS A 22 -10.99 -15.17 -3.60
C LYS A 22 -12.49 -15.16 -3.28
N PRO A 23 -12.89 -15.69 -2.13
CA PRO A 23 -14.30 -15.62 -1.70
C PRO A 23 -14.80 -14.19 -1.61
N ASP A 24 -16.02 -13.93 -2.07
CA ASP A 24 -16.61 -12.58 -2.11
C ASP A 24 -16.78 -11.92 -0.74
N ASN A 25 -16.74 -12.70 0.34
CA ASN A 25 -16.85 -12.20 1.72
C ASN A 25 -15.50 -11.82 2.34
N ILE A 26 -14.41 -11.92 1.61
CA ILE A 26 -13.07 -11.49 2.04
C ILE A 26 -12.71 -10.21 1.29
N ILE A 27 -12.28 -9.19 2.03
CA ILE A 27 -11.81 -7.92 1.44
C ILE A 27 -10.62 -8.19 0.54
N ASP A 28 -10.68 -7.68 -0.67
CA ASP A 28 -9.60 -7.78 -1.65
C ASP A 28 -8.68 -6.57 -1.54
N SER A 29 -7.37 -6.80 -1.66
CA SER A 29 -6.35 -5.77 -1.53
C SER A 29 -5.32 -5.86 -2.65
N ASN A 30 -4.72 -4.71 -2.96
CA ASN A 30 -3.61 -4.60 -3.89
C ASN A 30 -2.31 -4.73 -3.11
N GLN A 31 -1.40 -5.58 -3.56
CA GLN A 31 -0.03 -5.65 -3.10
C GLN A 31 0.89 -5.12 -4.18
N TYR A 32 2.06 -4.65 -3.79
CA TYR A 32 3.04 -4.12 -4.74
C TYR A 32 4.43 -4.67 -4.45
N ILE A 33 5.28 -4.75 -5.48
CA ILE A 33 6.72 -4.89 -5.28
C ILE A 33 7.46 -3.74 -5.94
N VAL A 34 8.52 -3.31 -5.28
CA VAL A 34 9.59 -2.51 -5.88
C VAL A 34 10.79 -3.42 -6.09
N ARG A 35 11.11 -3.70 -7.34
CA ARG A 35 12.22 -4.58 -7.70
C ARG A 35 13.37 -3.80 -8.30
N THR A 36 14.54 -3.97 -7.74
CA THR A 36 15.83 -3.50 -8.25
C THR A 36 16.57 -4.66 -8.95
N THR A 37 17.86 -4.51 -9.20
CA THR A 37 18.65 -5.58 -9.82
C THR A 37 18.76 -6.82 -8.93
N ASN A 38 19.02 -6.64 -7.63
CA ASN A 38 19.29 -7.75 -6.70
C ASN A 38 18.37 -7.78 -5.48
N LYS A 39 17.48 -6.79 -5.32
CA LYS A 39 16.60 -6.68 -4.16
C LYS A 39 15.16 -6.45 -4.56
N CYS A 40 14.27 -6.88 -3.69
CA CYS A 40 12.83 -6.68 -3.83
C CYS A 40 12.25 -6.25 -2.48
N LEU A 41 11.53 -5.14 -2.48
CA LEU A 41 10.67 -4.71 -1.40
C LEU A 41 9.24 -5.14 -1.72
N LEU A 42 8.62 -5.91 -0.84
CA LEU A 42 7.19 -6.24 -0.89
C LEU A 42 6.42 -5.24 -0.02
N LEU A 43 5.46 -4.56 -0.62
CA LEU A 43 4.58 -3.58 0.01
C LEU A 43 3.22 -4.22 0.28
N GLU A 44 2.74 -4.12 1.51
CA GLU A 44 1.49 -4.70 1.97
C GLU A 44 1.47 -6.23 1.79
N PRO A 45 2.11 -7.01 2.69
CA PRO A 45 2.23 -8.47 2.56
C PRO A 45 0.91 -9.22 2.37
N GLY A 46 -0.20 -8.61 2.83
CA GLY A 46 -1.55 -9.11 2.61
C GLY A 46 -2.08 -10.02 3.70
N GLY A 47 -3.31 -10.47 3.52
CA GLY A 47 -3.96 -11.44 4.38
C GLY A 47 -3.34 -12.84 4.26
N THR A 48 -3.58 -13.67 5.27
CA THR A 48 -3.06 -15.06 5.32
C THR A 48 -3.44 -15.87 4.07
N GLU A 49 -4.64 -15.65 3.56
CA GLU A 49 -5.16 -16.32 2.36
C GLU A 49 -4.43 -15.92 1.07
N LEU A 50 -3.76 -14.76 1.09
CA LEU A 50 -3.01 -14.27 -0.06
C LEU A 50 -1.56 -14.77 -0.10
N PHE A 51 -1.03 -15.34 0.99
CA PHE A 51 0.38 -15.73 1.05
C PHE A 51 0.79 -16.65 -0.10
N ALA A 52 0.10 -17.77 -0.30
CA ALA A 52 0.49 -18.75 -1.30
C ALA A 52 0.37 -18.21 -2.74
N PRO A 53 -0.73 -17.55 -3.16
CA PRO A 53 -0.81 -16.94 -4.48
C PRO A 53 0.16 -15.75 -4.66
N MET A 54 0.44 -14.98 -3.60
CA MET A 54 1.45 -13.91 -3.63
C MET A 54 2.84 -14.44 -3.79
N MET A 55 3.25 -15.44 -2.99
CA MET A 55 4.57 -16.08 -3.11
C MET A 55 4.78 -16.61 -4.53
N ALA A 56 3.80 -17.36 -5.06
CA ALA A 56 3.88 -17.86 -6.43
C ALA A 56 4.02 -16.72 -7.45
N ALA A 57 3.28 -15.63 -7.29
CA ALA A 57 3.33 -14.49 -8.20
C ALA A 57 4.66 -13.71 -8.12
N VAL A 58 5.17 -13.45 -6.90
CA VAL A 58 6.43 -12.72 -6.68
C VAL A 58 7.62 -13.50 -7.25
N LEU A 59 7.64 -14.84 -7.13
CA LEU A 59 8.70 -15.69 -7.66
C LEU A 59 8.85 -15.65 -9.19
N HIS A 60 7.83 -15.18 -9.91
CA HIS A 60 7.97 -14.87 -11.34
C HIS A 60 8.79 -13.60 -11.61
N HIS A 61 8.96 -12.74 -10.61
CA HIS A 61 9.68 -11.47 -10.72
C HIS A 61 11.03 -11.47 -10.02
N ALA A 62 11.13 -12.14 -8.86
CA ALA A 62 12.35 -12.17 -8.07
C ALA A 62 12.51 -13.53 -7.39
N PRO A 63 13.73 -14.11 -7.33
CA PRO A 63 14.03 -15.24 -6.46
C PRO A 63 13.74 -14.90 -4.99
N VAL A 64 13.42 -15.90 -4.18
CA VAL A 64 13.03 -15.72 -2.78
C VAL A 64 14.09 -15.00 -1.94
N ASP A 65 15.35 -15.26 -2.21
CA ASP A 65 16.51 -14.64 -1.54
C ASP A 65 16.72 -13.17 -1.91
N GLN A 66 16.07 -12.69 -2.96
CA GLN A 66 16.04 -11.27 -3.32
C GLN A 66 14.91 -10.49 -2.64
N ILE A 67 13.96 -11.15 -2.00
CA ILE A 67 12.93 -10.48 -1.18
C ILE A 67 13.58 -10.12 0.15
N THR A 68 14.19 -8.94 0.19
CA THR A 68 15.03 -8.49 1.31
C THR A 68 14.31 -7.56 2.26
N ASP A 69 13.20 -6.99 1.83
CA ASP A 69 12.46 -6.00 2.58
C ASP A 69 10.95 -6.20 2.44
N LEU A 70 10.23 -6.06 3.54
CA LEU A 70 8.78 -5.98 3.61
C LEU A 70 8.40 -4.60 4.15
N PHE A 71 7.27 -4.07 3.71
CA PHE A 71 6.69 -2.86 4.28
C PHE A 71 5.22 -3.10 4.62
N ALA A 72 4.83 -2.74 5.83
CA ALA A 72 3.44 -2.71 6.26
C ALA A 72 3.05 -1.29 6.67
N SER A 73 2.05 -0.73 6.01
CA SER A 73 1.60 0.64 6.25
C SER A 73 0.96 0.83 7.62
N HIS A 74 0.26 -0.19 8.13
CA HIS A 74 -0.44 -0.21 9.41
C HIS A 74 -0.76 -1.64 9.85
N GLN A 75 -1.53 -1.81 10.93
CA GLN A 75 -1.74 -3.07 11.63
C GLN A 75 -2.96 -3.88 11.19
N ASP A 76 -3.67 -3.52 10.14
CA ASP A 76 -4.90 -4.21 9.76
C ASP A 76 -4.62 -5.63 9.22
N PRO A 77 -5.50 -6.60 9.50
CA PRO A 77 -5.26 -8.00 9.16
C PRO A 77 -5.06 -8.26 7.66
N ASP A 78 -5.72 -7.51 6.79
CA ASP A 78 -5.57 -7.61 5.34
C ASP A 78 -4.24 -7.03 4.82
N VAL A 79 -3.49 -6.35 5.68
CA VAL A 79 -2.12 -5.89 5.44
C VAL A 79 -1.09 -6.87 5.99
N ILE A 80 -1.30 -7.39 7.21
CA ILE A 80 -0.24 -8.01 8.01
C ILE A 80 -0.48 -9.46 8.41
N SER A 81 -1.66 -10.04 8.25
CA SER A 81 -1.92 -11.37 8.82
C SER A 81 -1.12 -12.51 8.17
N SER A 82 -0.52 -12.29 7.00
CA SER A 82 0.41 -13.25 6.38
C SER A 82 1.87 -13.11 6.88
N LEU A 83 2.20 -12.11 7.70
CA LEU A 83 3.59 -11.84 8.09
C LEU A 83 4.31 -13.02 8.73
N GLY A 84 3.62 -13.82 9.56
CA GLY A 84 4.22 -15.02 10.14
C GLY A 84 4.60 -16.08 9.11
N LEU A 85 3.89 -16.16 7.98
CA LEU A 85 4.24 -17.04 6.87
C LEU A 85 5.43 -16.50 6.07
N TRP A 86 5.49 -15.17 5.88
CA TRP A 86 6.66 -14.53 5.28
C TRP A 86 7.90 -14.66 6.15
N ASP A 87 7.76 -14.51 7.48
CA ASP A 87 8.84 -14.70 8.45
C ASP A 87 9.47 -16.10 8.36
N GLN A 88 8.65 -17.13 8.16
CA GLN A 88 9.11 -18.50 7.97
C GLN A 88 9.75 -18.74 6.60
N ALA A 89 9.31 -18.02 5.57
CA ALA A 89 9.79 -18.21 4.20
C ALA A 89 11.06 -17.42 3.88
N LEU A 90 11.31 -16.30 4.58
CA LEU A 90 12.38 -15.35 4.30
C LEU A 90 13.43 -15.35 5.41
N SER A 91 14.64 -15.83 5.12
CA SER A 91 15.69 -15.99 6.14
C SER A 91 16.42 -14.70 6.55
N ASN A 92 16.37 -13.63 5.74
CA ASN A 92 17.17 -12.41 5.95
C ASN A 92 16.43 -11.13 5.58
N ALA A 93 15.10 -11.15 5.59
CA ALA A 93 14.31 -9.97 5.27
C ALA A 93 14.17 -9.04 6.48
N LYS A 94 13.92 -7.76 6.20
CA LYS A 94 13.57 -6.72 7.17
C LYS A 94 12.10 -6.36 7.00
N LEU A 95 11.43 -6.06 8.11
CA LEU A 95 10.07 -5.54 8.12
C LEU A 95 10.10 -4.06 8.54
N HIS A 96 9.87 -3.18 7.60
CA HIS A 96 9.63 -1.76 7.85
C HIS A 96 8.15 -1.56 8.20
N ALA A 97 7.87 -1.21 9.43
CA ALA A 97 6.49 -1.01 9.89
C ALA A 97 6.43 0.01 11.04
N PRO A 98 5.24 0.60 11.32
CA PRO A 98 5.13 1.65 12.32
C PRO A 98 5.63 1.24 13.70
N ALA A 99 6.46 2.05 14.34
CA ALA A 99 6.99 1.79 15.69
C ALA A 99 5.87 1.53 16.72
N LEU A 100 4.76 2.25 16.61
CA LEU A 100 3.59 2.10 17.49
C LEU A 100 3.00 0.67 17.48
N TRP A 101 3.07 -0.01 16.33
CA TRP A 101 2.37 -1.28 16.13
C TRP A 101 3.26 -2.52 16.31
N GLU A 102 4.53 -2.38 16.67
CA GLU A 102 5.44 -3.53 16.80
C GLU A 102 4.87 -4.66 17.68
N GLY A 103 4.39 -4.31 18.88
CA GLY A 103 3.82 -5.29 19.81
C GLY A 103 2.55 -5.98 19.29
N TYR A 104 1.79 -5.33 18.40
CA TYR A 104 0.59 -5.90 17.79
C TYR A 104 0.94 -6.78 16.59
N ILE A 105 1.86 -6.31 15.74
CA ILE A 105 2.29 -7.03 14.53
C ILE A 105 2.95 -8.37 14.88
N ARG A 106 3.74 -8.42 15.96
CA ARG A 106 4.37 -9.66 16.42
C ARG A 106 3.36 -10.74 16.84
N ASN A 107 2.14 -10.39 17.22
CA ASN A 107 1.09 -11.38 17.51
C ASN A 107 0.65 -12.19 16.28
N PHE A 108 1.01 -11.79 15.06
CA PHE A 108 0.76 -12.54 13.83
C PHE A 108 1.86 -13.57 13.53
N GLY A 109 2.69 -13.94 14.52
CA GLY A 109 3.74 -14.95 14.37
C GLY A 109 4.99 -14.46 13.65
N CYS A 110 5.20 -13.15 13.63
CA CYS A 110 6.37 -12.50 13.06
C CYS A 110 7.46 -12.35 14.14
N GLU A 111 8.25 -13.41 14.37
CA GLU A 111 9.16 -13.52 15.50
C GLU A 111 10.64 -13.34 15.12
N SER A 112 11.04 -13.83 13.94
CA SER A 112 12.44 -13.94 13.51
C SER A 112 12.89 -12.80 12.63
N ILE A 113 11.98 -12.19 11.86
CA ILE A 113 12.29 -11.09 10.95
C ILE A 113 12.79 -9.85 11.70
N GLU A 114 13.84 -9.20 11.18
CA GLU A 114 14.34 -7.94 11.71
C GLU A 114 13.27 -6.85 11.59
N TYR A 115 12.71 -6.39 12.71
CA TYR A 115 11.77 -5.29 12.72
C TYR A 115 12.50 -3.94 12.65
N VAL A 116 12.23 -3.15 11.64
CA VAL A 116 12.75 -1.79 11.45
C VAL A 116 11.62 -0.80 11.74
N PRO A 117 11.61 -0.19 12.93
CA PRO A 117 10.51 0.66 13.36
C PRO A 117 10.54 1.99 12.60
N ILE A 118 9.46 2.32 11.92
CA ILE A 118 9.29 3.62 11.25
C ILE A 118 8.90 4.67 12.28
N PRO A 119 9.65 5.77 12.39
CA PRO A 119 9.33 6.86 13.32
C PRO A 119 8.12 7.67 12.83
N ASP A 120 7.39 8.33 13.77
CA ASP A 120 6.16 9.08 13.48
C ASP A 120 6.29 10.15 12.39
N ASN A 121 7.48 10.71 12.22
CA ASN A 121 7.75 11.72 11.18
C ASN A 121 8.07 11.11 9.80
N GLY A 122 8.07 9.79 9.68
CA GLY A 122 8.52 9.10 8.49
C GLY A 122 10.04 9.17 8.31
N GLU A 123 10.52 8.57 7.25
CA GLU A 123 11.93 8.52 6.91
C GLU A 123 12.14 8.27 5.42
N THR A 124 13.37 8.19 4.98
CA THR A 124 13.75 7.69 3.64
C THR A 124 14.43 6.35 3.80
N ILE A 125 13.93 5.33 3.12
CA ILE A 125 14.55 4.01 3.04
C ILE A 125 15.24 3.82 1.70
N LYS A 126 16.26 2.96 1.66
CA LYS A 126 17.01 2.63 0.45
C LYS A 126 16.92 1.14 0.14
N ILE A 127 16.44 0.85 -1.07
CA ILE A 127 16.47 -0.49 -1.65
C ILE A 127 17.50 -0.46 -2.79
N GLU A 128 18.72 -0.88 -2.50
CA GLU A 128 19.93 -0.64 -3.36
C GLU A 128 20.10 0.86 -3.70
N SER A 129 19.90 1.24 -4.97
CA SER A 129 20.02 2.62 -5.45
C SER A 129 18.71 3.40 -5.42
N VAL A 130 17.60 2.75 -5.08
CA VAL A 130 16.26 3.38 -5.06
C VAL A 130 16.00 3.98 -3.69
N GLU A 131 15.73 5.27 -3.64
CA GLU A 131 15.31 6.00 -2.44
C GLU A 131 13.79 6.15 -2.43
N LEU A 132 13.16 5.65 -1.37
CA LEU A 132 11.73 5.71 -1.16
C LEU A 132 11.43 6.53 0.09
N GLN A 133 10.53 7.50 -0.03
CA GLN A 133 10.12 8.35 1.08
C GLN A 133 8.92 7.73 1.80
N ILE A 134 9.05 7.48 3.09
CA ILE A 134 7.94 7.04 3.94
C ILE A 134 7.25 8.28 4.48
N ILE A 135 6.01 8.50 4.06
CA ILE A 135 5.21 9.69 4.35
C ILE A 135 4.20 9.39 5.44
N PRO A 136 4.20 10.15 6.55
CA PRO A 136 3.17 10.00 7.59
C PRO A 136 1.76 10.25 7.06
N ALA A 137 0.86 9.31 7.34
CA ALA A 137 -0.55 9.34 6.98
C ALA A 137 -1.43 9.00 8.20
N HIS A 138 -1.02 9.46 9.38
CA HIS A 138 -1.70 9.18 10.65
C HIS A 138 -3.18 9.52 10.57
N TYR A 139 -4.03 8.62 11.10
CA TYR A 139 -5.48 8.70 11.03
C TYR A 139 -6.09 8.65 9.62
N LEU A 140 -5.35 8.07 8.63
CA LEU A 140 -5.87 7.80 7.28
C LEU A 140 -5.71 6.30 6.87
N HIS A 141 -6.40 5.29 7.56
CA HIS A 141 -7.36 5.51 8.67
C HIS A 141 -6.79 5.17 10.06
N SER A 142 -5.71 4.41 10.15
CA SER A 142 -5.11 3.99 11.41
C SER A 142 -4.44 5.16 12.15
N PRO A 143 -4.41 5.18 13.50
CA PRO A 143 -3.68 6.19 14.28
C PRO A 143 -2.22 6.34 13.90
N CYS A 144 -1.57 5.26 13.49
CA CYS A 144 -0.22 5.28 12.96
C CYS A 144 -0.21 4.55 11.62
N ASN A 145 -0.15 5.33 10.55
CA ASN A 145 -0.21 4.85 9.17
C ASN A 145 0.83 5.60 8.34
N PHE A 146 1.43 4.89 7.38
CA PHE A 146 2.44 5.45 6.48
C PHE A 146 2.16 5.09 5.03
N HIS A 147 2.56 5.97 4.13
CA HIS A 147 2.53 5.79 2.69
C HIS A 147 3.95 5.77 2.15
N ILE A 148 4.17 5.20 0.97
CA ILE A 148 5.46 5.22 0.29
C ILE A 148 5.38 6.02 -0.99
N TYR A 149 6.27 7.00 -1.13
CA TYR A 149 6.45 7.77 -2.35
C TYR A 149 7.80 7.44 -2.99
N ASP A 150 7.76 7.11 -4.26
CA ASP A 150 8.90 6.93 -5.13
C ASP A 150 9.05 8.15 -6.05
N PRO A 151 10.02 9.04 -5.79
CA PRO A 151 10.20 10.25 -6.59
C PRO A 151 10.69 9.97 -8.02
N GLN A 152 11.34 8.84 -8.26
CA GLN A 152 11.83 8.47 -9.58
C GLN A 152 10.73 7.87 -10.45
N ALA A 153 9.92 6.99 -9.89
CA ALA A 153 8.77 6.40 -10.57
C ALA A 153 7.54 7.31 -10.55
N LYS A 154 7.53 8.35 -9.69
CA LYS A 154 6.39 9.25 -9.43
C LYS A 154 5.14 8.50 -8.97
N ILE A 155 5.35 7.49 -8.12
CA ILE A 155 4.29 6.65 -7.59
C ILE A 155 4.13 6.92 -6.10
N LEU A 156 2.90 7.18 -5.66
CA LEU A 156 2.52 7.22 -4.25
C LEU A 156 1.64 6.02 -3.93
N MET A 157 2.17 5.01 -3.23
CA MET A 157 1.36 4.00 -2.56
C MET A 157 0.72 4.64 -1.34
N CYS A 158 -0.60 4.68 -1.30
CA CYS A 158 -1.36 5.54 -0.40
C CYS A 158 -2.29 4.77 0.56
N GLY A 159 -2.00 3.49 0.79
CA GLY A 159 -2.76 2.67 1.74
C GLY A 159 -4.27 2.75 1.49
N SER A 160 -5.03 3.00 2.53
CA SER A 160 -6.48 3.11 2.44
C SER A 160 -7.00 4.38 1.77
N VAL A 161 -6.16 5.39 1.55
CA VAL A 161 -6.55 6.62 0.83
C VAL A 161 -6.72 6.31 -0.65
N GLY A 162 -7.86 6.70 -1.23
CA GLY A 162 -8.23 6.37 -2.61
C GLY A 162 -8.94 5.02 -2.77
N SER A 163 -9.13 4.29 -1.68
CA SER A 163 -9.73 2.95 -1.71
C SER A 163 -11.18 2.93 -2.15
N ALA A 164 -11.51 1.94 -2.98
CA ALA A 164 -12.86 1.56 -3.36
C ALA A 164 -12.97 0.05 -3.48
N PHE A 165 -14.06 -0.53 -3.01
CA PHE A 165 -14.30 -1.97 -3.20
C PHE A 165 -14.85 -2.21 -4.61
N GLU A 166 -14.16 -3.03 -5.37
CA GLU A 166 -14.43 -3.29 -6.79
C GLU A 166 -14.50 -4.80 -7.04
N ALA A 167 -15.18 -5.19 -8.11
CA ALA A 167 -15.14 -6.58 -8.58
C ALA A 167 -13.73 -6.96 -9.04
N ALA A 168 -13.34 -8.22 -8.88
CA ALA A 168 -12.01 -8.73 -9.20
C ALA A 168 -11.59 -8.48 -10.66
N ASN A 169 -12.54 -8.44 -11.60
CA ASN A 169 -12.31 -8.17 -13.02
C ASN A 169 -12.30 -6.68 -13.40
N ALA A 170 -12.43 -5.76 -12.44
CA ALA A 170 -12.42 -4.32 -12.73
C ALA A 170 -11.07 -3.88 -13.35
N PRO A 171 -11.05 -2.81 -14.18
CA PRO A 171 -9.82 -2.23 -14.70
C PRO A 171 -8.85 -1.82 -13.60
N VAL A 172 -7.56 -1.84 -13.91
CA VAL A 172 -6.50 -1.47 -12.96
C VAL A 172 -6.50 0.02 -12.65
N PHE A 173 -6.80 0.85 -13.64
CA PHE A 173 -6.86 2.30 -13.49
C PHE A 173 -8.29 2.82 -13.55
N VAL A 174 -8.50 3.97 -12.92
CA VAL A 174 -9.75 4.72 -13.03
C VAL A 174 -9.91 5.20 -14.47
N GLU A 175 -11.08 4.93 -15.08
CA GLU A 175 -11.41 5.35 -16.44
C GLU A 175 -12.40 6.51 -16.46
N ARG A 176 -13.26 6.58 -15.43
CA ARG A 176 -14.28 7.61 -15.28
C ARG A 176 -14.31 8.08 -13.82
N PHE A 177 -13.57 9.16 -13.58
CA PHE A 177 -13.35 9.68 -12.21
C PHE A 177 -14.68 9.98 -11.48
N ASP A 178 -15.60 10.66 -12.13
CA ASP A 178 -16.86 11.10 -11.50
C ASP A 178 -17.73 9.91 -11.05
N VAL A 179 -17.67 8.80 -11.79
CA VAL A 179 -18.36 7.55 -11.41
C VAL A 179 -17.63 6.84 -10.28
N HIS A 180 -16.29 6.89 -10.30
CA HIS A 180 -15.47 6.21 -9.31
C HIS A 180 -15.55 6.89 -7.93
N VAL A 181 -15.68 8.20 -7.89
CA VAL A 181 -15.87 9.00 -6.66
C VAL A 181 -17.02 8.48 -5.80
N GLU A 182 -18.14 8.08 -6.42
CA GLU A 182 -19.29 7.59 -5.65
C GLU A 182 -19.01 6.24 -4.95
N LYS A 183 -18.09 5.45 -5.48
CA LYS A 183 -17.67 4.19 -4.84
C LYS A 183 -16.75 4.41 -3.64
N MET A 184 -16.00 5.51 -3.64
CA MET A 184 -15.05 5.86 -2.57
C MET A 184 -15.69 6.64 -1.42
N ARG A 185 -16.71 7.44 -1.70
CA ARG A 185 -17.26 8.47 -0.79
C ARG A 185 -17.60 7.92 0.59
N ALA A 186 -18.46 6.90 0.64
CA ALA A 186 -18.94 6.36 1.92
C ALA A 186 -17.80 5.72 2.72
N TYR A 187 -16.86 5.06 2.05
CA TYR A 187 -15.68 4.49 2.69
C TYR A 187 -14.85 5.57 3.38
N HIS A 188 -14.46 6.62 2.66
CA HIS A 188 -13.63 7.69 3.23
C HIS A 188 -14.35 8.47 4.33
N GLN A 189 -15.64 8.73 4.17
CA GLN A 189 -16.43 9.41 5.20
C GLN A 189 -16.47 8.63 6.51
N ARG A 190 -16.51 7.29 6.45
CA ARG A 190 -16.59 6.43 7.62
C ARG A 190 -15.24 6.07 8.20
N MET A 191 -14.27 5.71 7.36
CA MET A 191 -12.99 5.17 7.80
C MET A 191 -11.98 6.25 8.19
N MET A 192 -12.05 7.45 7.59
CA MET A 192 -11.14 8.55 7.92
C MET A 192 -11.73 9.40 9.06
N PRO A 193 -11.17 9.34 10.29
CA PRO A 193 -11.81 9.95 11.47
C PRO A 193 -11.62 11.47 11.58
N SER A 194 -10.64 12.06 10.85
CA SER A 194 -10.19 13.43 11.12
C SER A 194 -9.97 14.25 9.86
N ASN A 195 -10.75 15.34 9.71
CA ASN A 195 -10.52 16.34 8.67
C ASN A 195 -9.17 17.08 8.84
N GLN A 196 -8.69 17.23 10.07
CA GLN A 196 -7.39 17.83 10.34
C GLN A 196 -6.25 16.92 9.85
N ALA A 197 -6.31 15.62 10.16
CA ALA A 197 -5.32 14.66 9.68
C ALA A 197 -5.33 14.55 8.14
N LYS A 198 -6.51 14.53 7.54
CA LYS A 198 -6.69 14.55 6.09
C LYS A 198 -5.99 15.76 5.45
N ARG A 199 -6.24 16.97 5.95
CA ARG A 199 -5.58 18.18 5.44
C ARG A 199 -4.08 18.15 5.61
N ALA A 200 -3.59 17.74 6.78
CA ALA A 200 -2.14 17.61 7.02
C ALA A 200 -1.46 16.65 6.05
N TRP A 201 -2.12 15.56 5.66
CA TRP A 201 -1.61 14.65 4.64
C TRP A 201 -1.64 15.29 3.25
N ILE A 202 -2.75 15.91 2.86
CA ILE A 202 -2.88 16.61 1.57
C ILE A 202 -1.78 17.67 1.41
N ASP A 203 -1.52 18.47 2.45
CA ASP A 203 -0.48 19.49 2.44
C ASP A 203 0.93 18.90 2.20
N ARG A 204 1.18 17.67 2.69
CA ARG A 204 2.45 16.96 2.45
C ARG A 204 2.59 16.47 1.01
N VAL A 205 1.51 15.96 0.41
CA VAL A 205 1.59 15.25 -0.87
C VAL A 205 1.24 16.12 -2.08
N ARG A 206 0.51 17.21 -1.91
CA ARG A 206 0.02 18.06 -3.01
C ARG A 206 1.15 18.63 -3.89
N ASN A 207 2.32 18.84 -3.33
CA ASN A 207 3.49 19.39 -4.04
C ASN A 207 4.45 18.30 -4.56
N LEU A 208 4.15 17.03 -4.34
CA LEU A 208 4.91 15.94 -4.92
C LEU A 208 4.53 15.74 -6.39
N ASP A 209 5.49 15.35 -7.21
CA ASP A 209 5.27 15.02 -8.61
C ASP A 209 4.77 13.57 -8.72
N ILE A 210 3.44 13.39 -8.61
CA ILE A 210 2.80 12.09 -8.60
C ILE A 210 2.10 11.83 -9.94
N ASP A 211 2.55 10.81 -10.68
CA ASP A 211 1.88 10.31 -11.88
C ASP A 211 0.87 9.19 -11.56
N ILE A 212 1.18 8.36 -10.55
CA ILE A 212 0.29 7.27 -10.11
C ILE A 212 0.04 7.37 -8.61
N LEU A 213 -1.24 7.41 -8.25
CA LEU A 213 -1.70 7.20 -6.87
C LEU A 213 -2.21 5.76 -6.76
N ALA A 214 -1.59 4.96 -5.90
CA ALA A 214 -1.75 3.51 -5.82
C ALA A 214 -2.37 3.10 -4.46
N PRO A 215 -3.71 2.98 -4.35
CA PRO A 215 -4.39 2.60 -3.13
C PRO A 215 -4.29 1.09 -2.85
N GLN A 216 -4.51 0.73 -1.59
CA GLN A 216 -4.59 -0.65 -1.12
C GLN A 216 -5.80 -1.40 -1.70
N HIS A 217 -6.92 -0.70 -1.95
CA HIS A 217 -8.13 -1.34 -2.49
C HIS A 217 -8.62 -0.63 -3.75
N GLY A 218 -9.01 -1.42 -4.76
CA GLY A 218 -9.63 -0.92 -5.96
C GLY A 218 -8.66 -0.41 -7.02
N ARG A 219 -9.06 0.63 -7.75
CA ARG A 219 -8.33 1.13 -8.92
C ARG A 219 -7.33 2.20 -8.55
N MET A 220 -6.22 2.24 -9.29
CA MET A 220 -5.24 3.30 -9.21
C MET A 220 -5.68 4.53 -10.01
N PHE A 221 -5.20 5.71 -9.60
CA PHE A 221 -5.36 6.94 -10.35
C PHE A 221 -4.09 7.25 -11.14
N LYS A 222 -4.22 7.87 -12.31
CA LYS A 222 -3.10 8.22 -13.16
C LYS A 222 -3.27 9.60 -13.81
N GLY A 223 -2.15 10.33 -13.93
CA GLY A 223 -2.12 11.65 -14.60
C GLY A 223 -3.06 12.65 -13.93
N ASP A 224 -3.92 13.29 -14.72
CA ASP A 224 -4.85 14.33 -14.22
C ASP A 224 -5.80 13.84 -13.13
N ASP A 225 -6.15 12.55 -13.11
CA ASP A 225 -7.03 11.98 -12.10
C ASP A 225 -6.39 11.96 -10.70
N VAL A 226 -5.06 12.01 -10.58
CA VAL A 226 -4.37 12.19 -9.30
C VAL A 226 -4.72 13.55 -8.69
N LYS A 227 -4.61 14.62 -9.47
CA LYS A 227 -4.97 15.98 -9.02
C LYS A 227 -6.46 16.07 -8.70
N ARG A 228 -7.32 15.51 -9.56
CA ARG A 228 -8.78 15.47 -9.34
C ARG A 228 -9.11 14.76 -8.02
N PHE A 229 -8.41 13.65 -7.73
CA PHE A 229 -8.58 12.94 -6.47
C PHE A 229 -8.16 13.79 -5.27
N LEU A 230 -7.01 14.45 -5.30
CA LEU A 230 -6.55 15.31 -4.20
C LEU A 230 -7.53 16.46 -3.95
N ASP A 231 -8.05 17.11 -5.01
CA ASP A 231 -9.01 18.20 -4.89
C ASP A 231 -10.36 17.69 -4.34
N TRP A 232 -10.85 16.55 -4.80
CA TRP A 232 -12.04 15.91 -4.27
C TRP A 232 -11.87 15.53 -2.78
N PHE A 233 -10.75 14.88 -2.43
CA PHE A 233 -10.50 14.43 -1.07
C PHE A 233 -10.36 15.62 -0.11
N ASP A 234 -9.74 16.70 -0.55
CA ASP A 234 -9.66 17.94 0.22
C ASP A 234 -11.05 18.50 0.56
N SER A 235 -11.95 18.51 -0.41
CA SER A 235 -13.33 19.00 -0.23
C SER A 235 -14.23 18.09 0.60
N LEU A 236 -13.91 16.79 0.69
CA LEU A 236 -14.74 15.80 1.36
C LEU A 236 -14.72 16.00 2.88
N GLN A 237 -15.90 16.04 3.50
CA GLN A 237 -16.01 15.93 4.96
C GLN A 237 -15.90 14.47 5.37
N VAL A 238 -14.95 14.17 6.26
CA VAL A 238 -14.72 12.82 6.80
C VAL A 238 -15.07 12.75 8.28
N GLY A 239 -15.14 11.54 8.86
CA GLY A 239 -15.59 11.34 10.24
C GLY A 239 -17.10 11.50 10.41
N THR A 240 -17.87 11.30 9.35
CA THR A 240 -19.34 11.56 9.32
C THR A 240 -20.18 10.29 9.14
N GLY A 241 -19.55 9.13 9.12
CA GLY A 241 -20.22 7.84 8.92
C GLY A 241 -20.88 7.24 10.18
N VAL A 242 -21.32 8.08 11.11
CA VAL A 242 -21.97 7.73 12.38
C VAL A 242 -23.42 8.17 12.40
#